data_f776a60bb9843bed87d5d6926b7fc5b6
#
_entry.id   f776a60bb9843bed87d5d6926b7fc5b6
#
_cell.length_a   1.000
_cell.length_b   1.000
_cell.length_c   1.000
_cell.angle_alpha   90.00
_cell.angle_beta   90.00
_cell.angle_gamma   90.00
#
_symmetry.space_group_name_H-M   'P 1'
#
loop_
_entity.id
_entity.type
_entity.pdbx_description
1 polymer ?
#
loop_
_entity_poly.entity_id
_entity_poly.type
_entity_poly.pdbx_seq_one_letter_code
_entity_poly.pdbx_strand_id
1 'polypeptide(L)' 'NDQVKALYMECTHEYSGLTPTKTKIVCALHGSAFDFDGNVLKEPALLPLKQFPVRNTDNNLIIQIA' A
#
# COMPACT_ATOMS: atom_id res chain seq x y z
N ASN A 1 15.46 3.01 8.25
CA ASN A 1 14.70 2.47 9.30
C ASN A 1 13.90 1.26 8.83
N ASP A 2 13.82 0.26 9.66
CA ASP A 2 13.37 -1.06 9.24
C ASP A 2 11.89 -1.32 9.53
N GLN A 3 11.06 -0.31 9.38
CA GLN A 3 9.63 -0.50 9.55
C GLN A 3 9.05 -1.32 8.42
N VAL A 4 8.32 -2.36 8.80
CA VAL A 4 7.57 -3.18 7.85
C VAL A 4 6.11 -2.73 7.85
N LYS A 5 5.56 -2.53 6.66
CA LYS A 5 4.17 -2.15 6.50
C LYS A 5 3.46 -3.13 5.58
N ALA A 6 2.25 -3.48 5.93
CA ALA A 6 1.42 -4.35 5.10
C ALA A 6 0.28 -3.51 4.50
N LEU A 7 0.30 -3.35 3.20
CA LEU A 7 -0.67 -2.53 2.48
C LEU A 7 -1.53 -3.40 1.59
N TYR A 8 -2.80 -3.04 1.47
CA TYR A 8 -3.70 -3.70 0.55
C TYR A 8 -3.45 -3.15 -0.85
N MET A 9 -2.93 -3.98 -1.74
CA MET A 9 -2.40 -3.55 -3.03
C MET A 9 -3.49 -3.47 -4.11
N GLU A 10 -4.52 -2.69 -3.82
CA GLU A 10 -5.54 -2.34 -4.80
C GLU A 10 -5.78 -0.84 -4.77
N CYS A 11 -5.90 -0.25 -5.96
CA CYS A 11 -6.15 1.18 -6.07
C CYS A 11 -7.49 1.54 -5.44
N THR A 12 -7.50 2.54 -4.56
CA THR A 12 -8.73 2.93 -3.86
C THR A 12 -9.73 3.62 -4.79
N HIS A 13 -9.28 4.06 -5.96
CA HIS A 13 -10.20 4.65 -6.95
C HIS A 13 -11.08 3.59 -7.62
N GLU A 14 -10.46 2.52 -8.15
CA GLU A 14 -11.21 1.48 -8.86
C GLU A 14 -10.83 0.05 -8.46
N TYR A 15 -10.08 -0.08 -7.39
CA TYR A 15 -9.71 -1.39 -6.85
C TYR A 15 -8.97 -2.28 -7.84
N SER A 16 -8.23 -1.68 -8.76
CA SER A 16 -7.34 -2.43 -9.65
C SER A 16 -5.99 -2.66 -8.99
N GLY A 17 -5.26 -3.65 -9.47
CA GLY A 17 -3.96 -3.99 -8.90
C GLY A 17 -2.95 -2.86 -9.01
N LEU A 18 -2.00 -2.82 -8.10
CA LEU A 18 -0.97 -1.80 -8.01
C LEU A 18 0.40 -2.38 -8.29
N THR A 19 1.30 -1.53 -8.78
CA THR A 19 2.68 -1.90 -9.07
C THR A 19 3.63 -1.04 -8.24
N PRO A 20 4.46 -1.64 -7.38
CA PRO A 20 5.46 -0.85 -6.66
C PRO A 20 6.63 -0.50 -7.58
N THR A 21 7.17 0.70 -7.39
CA THR A 21 8.39 1.14 -8.05
C THR A 21 9.44 1.43 -6.99
N LYS A 22 10.58 1.98 -7.39
CA LYS A 22 11.63 2.31 -6.42
C LYS A 22 11.22 3.42 -5.45
N THR A 23 10.30 4.28 -5.86
CA THR A 23 9.97 5.49 -5.09
C THR A 23 8.51 5.58 -4.66
N LYS A 24 7.64 4.79 -5.29
CA LYS A 24 6.20 4.91 -5.03
C LYS A 24 5.45 3.67 -5.51
N ILE A 25 4.15 3.66 -5.25
CA ILE A 25 3.25 2.60 -5.71
C ILE A 25 2.30 3.25 -6.72
N VAL A 26 2.19 2.65 -7.91
CA VAL A 26 1.40 3.27 -8.99
C VAL A 26 0.26 2.37 -9.43
N CYS A 27 -0.84 3.01 -9.84
CA CYS A 27 -1.95 2.35 -10.51
C CYS A 27 -1.84 2.65 -12.01
N ALA A 28 -1.56 1.63 -12.82
CA ALA A 28 -1.37 1.82 -14.24
C ALA A 28 -2.66 2.18 -14.98
N LEU A 29 -3.81 1.86 -14.39
CA LEU A 29 -5.09 2.05 -15.06
C LEU A 29 -5.44 3.54 -15.22
N HIS A 30 -5.30 4.32 -14.15
CA HIS A 30 -5.65 5.73 -14.18
C HIS A 30 -4.52 6.65 -13.71
N GLY A 31 -3.35 6.11 -13.44
CA GLY A 31 -2.20 6.91 -13.05
C GLY A 31 -2.18 7.37 -11.60
N SER A 32 -3.05 6.86 -10.75
CA SER A 32 -2.99 7.16 -9.32
C SER A 32 -1.67 6.67 -8.73
N ALA A 33 -1.18 7.36 -7.71
CA ALA A 33 0.05 6.98 -7.04
C ALA A 33 -0.07 7.14 -5.53
N PHE A 34 0.68 6.31 -4.82
CA PHE A 34 0.69 6.28 -3.36
C PHE A 34 2.14 6.18 -2.89
N ASP A 35 2.42 6.73 -1.71
CA ASP A 35 3.72 6.51 -1.10
C ASP A 35 3.78 5.13 -0.42
N PHE A 36 4.94 4.79 0.14
CA PHE A 36 5.10 3.49 0.79
C PHE A 36 4.41 3.38 2.15
N ASP A 37 3.85 4.46 2.63
CA ASP A 37 2.96 4.44 3.81
C ASP A 37 1.49 4.31 3.41
N GLY A 38 1.21 4.28 2.12
CA GLY A 38 -0.15 4.14 1.60
C GLY A 38 -0.88 5.45 1.38
N ASN A 39 -0.24 6.59 1.59
CA ASN A 39 -0.88 7.89 1.39
C ASN A 39 -0.97 8.23 -0.10
N VAL A 40 -2.02 8.93 -0.49
CA VAL A 40 -2.21 9.34 -1.88
C VAL A 40 -1.18 10.39 -2.28
N LEU A 41 -0.47 10.13 -3.38
CA LEU A 41 0.44 11.11 -3.98
C LEU A 41 -0.17 11.73 -5.23
N LYS A 42 -1.04 11.01 -5.95
CA LYS A 42 -1.58 11.49 -7.21
C LYS A 42 -2.99 10.96 -7.40
N GLU A 43 -3.88 11.87 -7.78
CA GLU A 43 -5.25 11.54 -8.13
C GLU A 43 -5.30 10.67 -9.39
N PRO A 44 -6.43 9.97 -9.67
CA PRO A 44 -7.75 10.19 -9.09
C PRO A 44 -8.05 9.46 -7.77
N ALA A 45 -7.14 8.66 -7.22
CA ALA A 45 -7.39 8.06 -5.91
C ALA A 45 -7.47 9.16 -4.85
N LEU A 46 -8.46 9.10 -3.98
CA LEU A 46 -8.68 10.08 -2.93
C LEU A 46 -8.47 9.50 -1.53
N LEU A 47 -8.47 8.19 -1.41
CA LEU A 47 -8.33 7.51 -0.13
C LEU A 47 -6.99 6.81 -0.05
N PRO A 48 -6.34 6.79 1.13
CA PRO A 48 -5.10 6.05 1.29
C PRO A 48 -5.33 4.54 1.15
N LEU A 49 -4.25 3.81 0.93
CA LEU A 49 -4.31 2.35 0.89
C LEU A 49 -4.61 1.82 2.29
N LYS A 50 -5.39 0.75 2.35
CA LYS A 50 -5.65 0.08 3.62
C LYS A 50 -4.37 -0.56 4.13
N GLN A 51 -4.08 -0.34 5.41
CA GLN A 51 -2.95 -0.96 6.08
C GLN A 51 -3.44 -2.06 7.02
N PHE A 52 -2.65 -3.11 7.15
CA PHE A 52 -2.92 -4.19 8.08
C PHE A 52 -1.91 -4.16 9.21
N PRO A 53 -2.32 -4.45 10.45
CA PRO A 53 -1.36 -4.54 11.55
C PRO A 53 -0.30 -5.60 11.28
N VAL A 54 0.95 -5.27 11.62
CA VAL A 54 2.08 -6.18 11.48
C VAL A 54 2.69 -6.37 12.87
N ARG A 55 2.92 -7.63 13.25
CA ARG A 55 3.53 -7.96 14.52
C ARG A 55 4.77 -8.81 14.28
N ASN A 56 5.88 -8.39 14.91
CA ASN A 56 7.11 -9.15 14.89
C ASN A 56 7.14 -10.12 16.06
N THR A 57 7.40 -11.37 15.76
CA THR A 57 7.78 -12.36 16.74
C THR A 57 9.20 -12.81 16.41
N ASP A 58 9.81 -13.67 17.22
CA ASP A 58 11.24 -13.97 17.14
C ASP A 58 11.77 -14.11 15.72
N ASN A 59 11.15 -14.95 14.89
CA ASN A 59 11.61 -15.16 13.53
C ASN A 59 10.49 -15.01 12.50
N ASN A 60 9.37 -14.41 12.89
CA ASN A 60 8.20 -14.35 12.02
C ASN A 60 7.60 -12.96 11.99
N LEU A 61 7.01 -12.62 10.84
CA LEU A 61 6.11 -11.50 10.72
C LEU A 61 4.70 -12.04 10.66
N ILE A 62 3.81 -11.45 11.47
CA ILE A 62 2.40 -11.81 11.48
C ILE A 62 1.61 -10.63 10.98
N ILE A 63 0.88 -10.82 9.89
CA ILE A 63 0.03 -9.78 9.30
C ILE A 63 -1.41 -10.13 9.58
N GLN A 64 -2.11 -9.23 10.27
CA GLN A 64 -3.49 -9.47 10.65
C GLN A 64 -4.41 -8.89 9.57
N ILE A 65 -5.06 -9.76 8.82
CA ILE A 65 -5.83 -9.36 7.64
C ILE A 65 -7.31 -9.07 7.98
N ALA A 66 -7.83 -9.66 9.02
CA ALA A 66 -9.25 -9.49 9.34
C ALA A 66 -9.49 -8.55 10.49
#